data_b92c82fac5753470095bbabdbd0d1c8d
#
_entry.id   b92c82fac5753470095bbabdbd0d1c8d
#
_cell.length_a   1.000
_cell.length_b   1.000
_cell.length_c   1.000
_cell.angle_alpha   90.00
_cell.angle_beta   90.00
_cell.angle_gamma   90.00
#
_symmetry.space_group_name_H-M   'P 1'
#
loop_
_entity.id
_entity.type
_entity.pdbx_description
1 polymer ?
#
loop_
_entity_poly.entity_id
_entity_poly.type
_entity_poly.pdbx_seq_one_letter_code
_entity_poly.pdbx_strand_id
1 'polypeptide(L)'
;MLIRSRAPVRIDFAGGWTDVALFTEESKGLVANAAINIYSYVTLSCKRQQHTPESSKLQRVLDQSIRIYSADFDTFIEAEDIRQLEYDGNIDLVKAAIRKMRIETGGFDLTTQSIAPPGSGLGTSAAMGVALVGVLGAFTGATLLPYEYAELASSIERHELGILGGKQDQYASAVGGISFMEFMGEEVKTSRLQIAPDVRYELE
;
A
#
# COMPACT_ATOMS: atom_id res chain seq x y z
N MET A 1 16.22 10.51 8.93
CA MET A 1 16.09 9.71 7.70
C MET A 1 14.75 10.05 7.05
N LEU A 2 14.73 10.22 5.73
CA LEU A 2 13.51 10.44 4.97
C LEU A 2 13.39 9.34 3.91
N ILE A 3 12.25 8.63 3.89
CA ILE A 3 11.93 7.60 2.92
C ILE A 3 10.64 8.00 2.23
N ARG A 4 10.57 7.84 0.92
CA ARG A 4 9.35 8.08 0.15
C ARG A 4 9.09 6.92 -0.78
N SER A 5 7.87 6.40 -0.75
CA SER A 5 7.35 5.40 -1.65
C SER A 5 6.20 5.96 -2.46
N ARG A 6 6.01 5.42 -3.67
CA ARG A 6 4.82 5.67 -4.48
C ARG A 6 4.42 4.40 -5.22
N ALA A 7 3.12 4.22 -5.42
CA ALA A 7 2.60 3.14 -6.23
C ALA A 7 1.50 3.68 -7.16
N PRO A 8 1.45 3.24 -8.42
CA PRO A 8 0.46 3.70 -9.38
C PRO A 8 -0.91 3.09 -9.09
N VAL A 9 -1.97 3.82 -9.41
CA VAL A 9 -3.30 3.24 -9.56
C VAL A 9 -3.43 2.55 -10.92
N ARG A 10 -4.56 1.86 -11.18
CA ARG A 10 -4.76 1.09 -12.41
C ARG A 10 -6.07 1.44 -13.10
N ILE A 11 -6.13 1.20 -14.41
CA ILE A 11 -7.35 1.07 -15.19
C ILE A 11 -7.56 -0.40 -15.51
N ASP A 12 -8.77 -0.90 -15.31
CA ASP A 12 -9.18 -2.25 -15.64
C ASP A 12 -9.88 -2.23 -17.01
N PHE A 13 -9.33 -2.95 -17.97
CA PHE A 13 -9.89 -3.03 -19.32
C PHE A 13 -10.91 -4.15 -19.46
N ALA A 14 -10.67 -5.27 -18.78
CA ALA A 14 -11.53 -6.46 -18.85
C ALA A 14 -11.27 -7.40 -17.67
N GLY A 15 -12.31 -8.12 -17.26
CA GLY A 15 -12.22 -9.21 -16.30
C GLY A 15 -12.31 -8.79 -14.84
N GLY A 16 -12.63 -7.54 -14.55
CA GLY A 16 -12.80 -7.07 -13.18
C GLY A 16 -13.77 -7.97 -12.38
N TRP A 17 -13.46 -8.16 -11.10
CA TRP A 17 -14.17 -9.07 -10.19
C TRP A 17 -13.97 -10.57 -10.44
N THR A 18 -13.30 -11.00 -11.51
CA THR A 18 -13.00 -12.42 -11.69
C THR A 18 -11.80 -12.88 -10.83
N ASP A 19 -11.14 -11.96 -10.16
CA ASP A 19 -10.00 -12.17 -9.26
C ASP A 19 -10.41 -12.35 -7.78
N VAL A 20 -11.72 -12.30 -7.48
CA VAL A 20 -12.21 -12.53 -6.10
C VAL A 20 -12.23 -14.01 -5.76
N ALA A 21 -12.02 -14.36 -4.49
CA ALA A 21 -11.92 -15.74 -4.01
C ALA A 21 -13.12 -16.61 -4.43
N LEU A 22 -14.36 -16.10 -4.29
CA LEU A 22 -15.59 -16.81 -4.67
C LEU A 22 -15.59 -17.26 -6.15
N PHE A 23 -14.93 -16.51 -7.03
CA PHE A 23 -14.84 -16.86 -8.44
C PHE A 23 -13.65 -17.79 -8.72
N THR A 24 -12.48 -17.47 -8.10
CA THR A 24 -11.22 -18.18 -8.38
C THR A 24 -11.16 -19.58 -7.80
N GLU A 25 -12.02 -19.91 -6.82
CA GLU A 25 -12.15 -21.27 -6.27
C GLU A 25 -12.82 -22.23 -7.24
N GLU A 26 -13.74 -21.73 -8.08
CA GLU A 26 -14.51 -22.56 -9.03
C GLU A 26 -14.03 -22.41 -10.46
N SER A 27 -13.45 -21.27 -10.80
CA SER A 27 -13.09 -20.91 -12.17
C SER A 27 -11.83 -20.08 -12.22
N LYS A 28 -11.12 -20.10 -13.34
CA LYS A 28 -9.97 -19.26 -13.56
C LYS A 28 -10.38 -17.80 -13.80
N GLY A 29 -9.94 -16.91 -12.93
CA GLY A 29 -10.08 -15.47 -13.12
C GLY A 29 -9.06 -14.94 -14.12
N LEU A 30 -9.50 -14.04 -15.01
CA LEU A 30 -8.66 -13.45 -16.05
C LEU A 30 -8.89 -11.94 -16.07
N VAL A 31 -7.82 -11.16 -15.91
CA VAL A 31 -7.90 -9.70 -15.86
C VAL A 31 -6.87 -9.09 -16.81
N ALA A 32 -7.28 -8.07 -17.56
CA ALA A 32 -6.40 -7.23 -18.33
C ALA A 32 -6.47 -5.78 -17.81
N ASN A 33 -5.36 -5.24 -17.34
CA ASN A 33 -5.29 -3.91 -16.76
C ASN A 33 -4.01 -3.16 -17.14
N ALA A 34 -3.99 -1.86 -16.85
CA ALA A 34 -2.80 -1.03 -16.97
C ALA A 34 -2.62 -0.17 -15.71
N ALA A 35 -1.42 -0.20 -15.16
CA ALA A 35 -0.99 0.82 -14.23
C ALA A 35 -0.81 2.16 -14.95
N ILE A 36 -1.33 3.23 -14.37
CA ILE A 36 -1.28 4.58 -14.96
C ILE A 36 -0.44 5.53 -14.10
N ASN A 37 -0.05 6.66 -14.65
CA ASN A 37 0.83 7.64 -13.99
C ASN A 37 0.11 8.55 -12.96
N ILE A 38 -0.90 8.02 -12.31
CA ILE A 38 -1.56 8.60 -11.13
C ILE A 38 -1.15 7.76 -9.92
N TYR A 39 -0.66 8.38 -8.86
CA TYR A 39 0.01 7.68 -7.78
C TYR A 39 -0.59 7.96 -6.42
N SER A 40 -0.51 6.95 -5.55
CA SER A 40 -0.55 7.10 -4.11
C SER A 40 0.88 7.23 -3.58
N TYR A 41 1.09 8.13 -2.64
CA TYR A 41 2.38 8.46 -2.04
C TYR A 41 2.37 8.21 -0.55
N VAL A 42 3.47 7.68 -0.04
CA VAL A 42 3.71 7.58 1.40
C VAL A 42 5.10 8.12 1.70
N THR A 43 5.18 9.00 2.67
CA THR A 43 6.44 9.58 3.15
C THR A 43 6.61 9.25 4.62
N LEU A 44 7.76 8.66 4.98
CA LEU A 44 8.14 8.38 6.35
C LEU A 44 9.38 9.20 6.70
N SER A 45 9.29 9.97 7.78
CA SER A 45 10.37 10.80 8.31
C SER A 45 10.71 10.38 9.73
N CYS A 46 11.94 9.90 9.96
CA CYS A 46 12.45 9.63 11.30
C CYS A 46 13.24 10.82 11.80
N LYS A 47 12.92 11.26 13.00
CA LYS A 47 13.78 12.18 13.74
C LYS A 47 15.04 11.43 14.16
N ARG A 48 16.19 12.03 13.97
CA ARG A 48 17.44 11.50 14.53
C ARG A 48 17.33 11.65 16.06
N GLN A 49 17.26 10.54 16.76
CA GLN A 49 17.33 10.54 18.22
C GLN A 49 18.72 11.04 18.65
N GLN A 50 18.83 12.31 19.00
CA GLN A 50 19.97 12.83 19.73
C GLN A 50 19.62 12.79 21.22
N HIS A 51 19.71 11.62 21.83
CA HIS A 51 19.60 11.53 23.27
C HIS A 51 20.89 12.03 23.91
N THR A 52 20.86 13.22 24.45
CA THR A 52 21.86 13.65 25.42
C THR A 52 21.55 13.03 26.78
N PRO A 53 22.53 12.82 27.67
CA PRO A 53 22.28 12.36 29.05
C PRO A 53 21.26 13.21 29.81
N GLU A 54 21.10 14.46 29.39
CA GLU A 54 20.21 15.47 30.01
C GLU A 54 18.81 15.49 29.39
N SER A 55 18.49 14.65 28.38
CA SER A 55 17.14 14.62 27.78
C SER A 55 16.09 14.31 28.83
N SER A 56 15.05 15.15 28.95
CA SER A 56 13.95 14.95 29.87
C SER A 56 13.14 13.69 29.49
N LYS A 57 12.42 13.10 30.45
CA LYS A 57 11.52 11.98 30.21
C LYS A 57 10.47 12.32 29.12
N LEU A 58 9.94 13.54 29.18
CA LEU A 58 8.98 14.05 28.19
C LEU A 58 9.60 14.09 26.78
N GLN A 59 10.84 14.58 26.64
CA GLN A 59 11.53 14.61 25.34
C GLN A 59 11.70 13.22 24.76
N ARG A 60 12.02 12.21 25.57
CA ARG A 60 12.15 10.82 25.13
C ARG A 60 10.84 10.23 24.64
N VAL A 61 9.72 10.53 25.32
CA VAL A 61 8.38 10.10 24.88
C VAL A 61 8.01 10.74 23.55
N LEU A 62 8.21 12.06 23.39
CA LEU A 62 7.94 12.78 22.15
C LEU A 62 8.83 12.30 20.99
N ASP A 63 10.05 11.86 21.29
CA ASP A 63 10.97 11.30 20.29
C ASP A 63 10.59 9.87 19.86
N GLN A 64 9.73 9.17 20.63
CA GLN A 64 9.21 7.84 20.32
C GLN A 64 7.79 7.86 19.74
N SER A 65 7.11 9.01 19.76
CA SER A 65 5.75 9.13 19.26
C SER A 65 5.68 8.85 17.76
N ILE A 66 4.57 8.26 17.36
CA ILE A 66 4.21 8.02 15.96
C ILE A 66 3.17 9.06 15.60
N ARG A 67 3.41 9.80 14.53
CA ARG A 67 2.45 10.74 13.97
C ARG A 67 2.09 10.33 12.56
N ILE A 68 0.80 10.20 12.31
CA ILE A 68 0.27 9.81 11.00
C ILE A 68 -0.63 10.93 10.53
N TYR A 69 -0.38 11.44 9.33
CA TYR A 69 -1.24 12.38 8.65
C TYR A 69 -1.69 11.81 7.31
N SER A 70 -2.99 11.73 7.11
CA SER A 70 -3.59 11.38 5.82
C SER A 70 -4.19 12.62 5.18
N ALA A 71 -3.60 13.06 4.06
CA ALA A 71 -4.08 14.21 3.31
C ALA A 71 -5.42 13.92 2.62
N ASP A 72 -5.69 12.66 2.26
CA ASP A 72 -6.91 12.26 1.56
C ASP A 72 -8.16 12.33 2.46
N PHE A 73 -7.98 12.12 3.76
CA PHE A 73 -9.06 12.09 4.76
C PHE A 73 -8.97 13.26 5.75
N ASP A 74 -8.00 14.16 5.57
CA ASP A 74 -7.68 15.25 6.51
C ASP A 74 -7.64 14.77 7.97
N THR A 75 -6.96 13.62 8.18
CA THR A 75 -6.94 12.92 9.47
C THR A 75 -5.53 12.92 10.02
N PHE A 76 -5.41 13.34 11.29
CA PHE A 76 -4.16 13.30 12.04
C PHE A 76 -4.31 12.38 13.24
N ILE A 77 -3.34 11.49 13.44
CA ILE A 77 -3.24 10.59 14.60
C ILE A 77 -1.86 10.74 15.21
N GLU A 78 -1.83 10.85 16.52
CA GLU A 78 -0.61 10.79 17.32
C GLU A 78 -0.74 9.69 18.38
N ALA A 79 0.26 8.83 18.47
CA ALA A 79 0.32 7.75 19.44
C ALA A 79 1.72 7.68 20.06
N GLU A 80 1.78 7.50 21.36
CA GLU A 80 3.05 7.31 22.09
C GLU A 80 3.63 5.91 21.88
N ASP A 81 2.77 4.95 21.53
CA ASP A 81 3.13 3.55 21.32
C ASP A 81 2.31 2.94 20.16
N ILE A 82 2.93 2.10 19.36
CA ILE A 82 2.28 1.35 18.25
C ILE A 82 1.04 0.58 18.73
N ARG A 83 1.05 0.07 19.93
CA ARG A 83 -0.07 -0.68 20.53
C ARG A 83 -1.33 0.15 20.72
N GLN A 84 -1.23 1.49 20.73
CA GLN A 84 -2.36 2.41 20.79
C GLN A 84 -3.05 2.62 19.43
N LEU A 85 -2.46 2.14 18.34
CA LEU A 85 -3.04 2.22 16.99
C LEU A 85 -4.14 1.15 16.83
N GLU A 86 -5.33 1.39 17.39
CA GLU A 86 -6.49 0.51 17.26
C GLU A 86 -7.24 0.77 15.95
N TYR A 87 -7.93 -0.26 15.43
CA TYR A 87 -8.81 -0.11 14.26
C TYR A 87 -10.13 0.52 14.72
N ASP A 88 -10.40 1.72 14.26
CA ASP A 88 -11.54 2.54 14.66
C ASP A 88 -12.30 3.15 13.47
N GLY A 89 -11.98 2.67 12.25
CA GLY A 89 -12.52 3.19 11.01
C GLY A 89 -11.76 4.38 10.42
N ASN A 90 -10.75 4.91 11.14
CA ASN A 90 -9.96 6.05 10.70
C ASN A 90 -8.60 5.60 10.20
N ILE A 91 -8.35 5.70 8.90
CA ILE A 91 -7.08 5.33 8.26
C ILE A 91 -6.54 3.94 8.68
N ASP A 92 -7.45 2.97 8.90
CA ASP A 92 -7.10 1.65 9.39
C ASP A 92 -6.13 0.89 8.47
N LEU A 93 -6.13 1.20 7.17
CA LEU A 93 -5.15 0.64 6.23
C LEU A 93 -3.70 0.96 6.65
N VAL A 94 -3.46 2.18 7.13
CA VAL A 94 -2.12 2.60 7.60
C VAL A 94 -1.75 1.85 8.88
N LYS A 95 -2.69 1.77 9.84
CA LYS A 95 -2.49 1.06 11.11
C LYS A 95 -2.24 -0.42 10.88
N ALA A 96 -3.01 -1.04 9.97
CA ALA A 96 -2.87 -2.44 9.60
C ALA A 96 -1.52 -2.72 8.91
N ALA A 97 -1.06 -1.81 8.04
CA ALA A 97 0.25 -1.92 7.41
C ALA A 97 1.38 -1.87 8.45
N ILE A 98 1.33 -0.95 9.40
CA ILE A 98 2.31 -0.84 10.50
C ILE A 98 2.37 -2.14 11.31
N ARG A 99 1.21 -2.70 11.70
CA ARG A 99 1.12 -3.97 12.42
C ARG A 99 1.63 -5.16 11.60
N LYS A 100 1.19 -5.28 10.35
CA LYS A 100 1.58 -6.36 9.44
C LYS A 100 3.08 -6.40 9.18
N MET A 101 3.69 -5.22 9.01
CA MET A 101 5.12 -5.07 8.80
C MET A 101 5.93 -5.18 10.11
N ARG A 102 5.28 -5.47 11.25
CA ARG A 102 5.89 -5.65 12.57
C ARG A 102 6.83 -4.50 12.95
N ILE A 103 6.36 -3.27 12.74
CA ILE A 103 7.09 -2.09 13.18
C ILE A 103 6.98 -2.03 14.71
N GLU A 104 8.10 -2.24 15.41
CA GLU A 104 8.13 -2.28 16.88
C GLU A 104 8.62 -0.98 17.51
N THR A 105 9.21 -0.09 16.69
CA THR A 105 9.78 1.17 17.17
C THR A 105 9.01 2.36 16.63
N GLY A 106 8.69 3.30 17.51
CA GLY A 106 8.16 4.61 17.15
C GLY A 106 9.24 5.61 16.76
N GLY A 107 8.91 6.90 16.84
CA GLY A 107 9.83 8.01 16.52
C GLY A 107 9.84 8.36 15.04
N PHE A 108 8.71 8.20 14.36
CA PHE A 108 8.56 8.61 12.97
C PHE A 108 7.24 9.36 12.71
N ASP A 109 7.29 10.20 11.71
CA ASP A 109 6.14 10.84 11.10
C ASP A 109 5.84 10.13 9.77
N LEU A 110 4.59 9.75 9.53
CA LEU A 110 4.13 9.11 8.31
C LEU A 110 3.03 9.95 7.67
N THR A 111 3.20 10.30 6.40
CA THR A 111 2.22 11.07 5.63
C THR A 111 1.76 10.27 4.44
N THR A 112 0.45 10.19 4.23
CA THR A 112 -0.16 9.55 3.05
C THR A 112 -0.90 10.58 2.21
N GLN A 113 -0.84 10.40 0.89
CA GLN A 113 -1.54 11.23 -0.08
C GLN A 113 -1.77 10.43 -1.37
N SER A 114 -2.97 10.51 -1.93
CA SER A 114 -3.26 9.97 -3.26
C SER A 114 -3.68 11.10 -4.22
N ILE A 115 -3.28 10.99 -5.50
CA ILE A 115 -3.77 11.90 -6.54
C ILE A 115 -5.19 11.52 -6.95
N ALA A 116 -5.48 10.20 -7.02
CA ALA A 116 -6.83 9.72 -7.30
C ALA A 116 -7.69 9.81 -6.04
N PRO A 117 -8.90 10.37 -6.12
CA PRO A 117 -9.77 10.44 -4.94
C PRO A 117 -10.21 9.04 -4.47
N PRO A 118 -10.46 8.87 -3.16
CA PRO A 118 -11.07 7.65 -2.65
C PRO A 118 -12.39 7.34 -3.37
N GLY A 119 -12.64 6.05 -3.66
CA GLY A 119 -13.87 5.62 -4.33
C GLY A 119 -13.91 5.88 -5.84
N SER A 120 -12.81 6.31 -6.46
CA SER A 120 -12.71 6.54 -7.91
C SER A 120 -12.80 5.26 -8.77
N GLY A 121 -12.77 4.08 -8.18
CA GLY A 121 -12.72 2.81 -8.92
C GLY A 121 -11.35 2.49 -9.54
N LEU A 122 -10.32 3.28 -9.27
CA LEU A 122 -8.98 3.13 -9.84
C LEU A 122 -8.03 2.26 -9.00
N GLY A 123 -8.51 1.58 -7.95
CA GLY A 123 -7.65 0.80 -7.05
C GLY A 123 -6.77 1.65 -6.12
N THR A 124 -7.28 2.81 -5.70
CA THR A 124 -6.53 3.78 -4.87
C THR A 124 -6.10 3.18 -3.52
N SER A 125 -6.97 2.40 -2.87
CA SER A 125 -6.67 1.72 -1.61
C SER A 125 -5.51 0.74 -1.77
N ALA A 126 -5.56 -0.10 -2.80
CA ALA A 126 -4.51 -1.06 -3.11
C ALA A 126 -3.17 -0.39 -3.44
N ALA A 127 -3.19 0.69 -4.23
CA ALA A 127 -2.00 1.49 -4.51
C ALA A 127 -1.42 2.10 -3.22
N MET A 128 -2.28 2.58 -2.32
CA MET A 128 -1.86 3.06 -1.00
C MET A 128 -1.24 1.93 -0.18
N GLY A 129 -1.87 0.74 -0.16
CA GLY A 129 -1.33 -0.45 0.53
C GLY A 129 0.05 -0.85 0.02
N VAL A 130 0.25 -0.88 -1.31
CA VAL A 130 1.57 -1.16 -1.92
C VAL A 130 2.60 -0.09 -1.55
N ALA A 131 2.22 1.20 -1.57
CA ALA A 131 3.12 2.29 -1.18
C ALA A 131 3.49 2.24 0.31
N LEU A 132 2.55 1.86 1.19
CA LEU A 132 2.79 1.64 2.61
C LEU A 132 3.77 0.49 2.84
N VAL A 133 3.56 -0.67 2.21
CA VAL A 133 4.50 -1.81 2.28
C VAL A 133 5.87 -1.38 1.78
N GLY A 134 5.94 -0.56 0.73
CA GLY A 134 7.18 -0.03 0.18
C GLY A 134 7.97 0.82 1.17
N VAL A 135 7.32 1.79 1.80
CA VAL A 135 8.00 2.70 2.75
C VAL A 135 8.39 1.99 4.04
N LEU A 136 7.52 1.12 4.56
CA LEU A 136 7.76 0.38 5.80
C LEU A 136 8.80 -0.73 5.59
N GLY A 137 8.80 -1.40 4.42
CA GLY A 137 9.84 -2.34 4.03
C GLY A 137 11.22 -1.69 3.96
N ALA A 138 11.33 -0.53 3.29
CA ALA A 138 12.57 0.23 3.25
C ALA A 138 13.01 0.72 4.64
N PHE A 139 12.06 1.08 5.51
CA PHE A 139 12.33 1.48 6.90
C PHE A 139 12.93 0.34 7.73
N THR A 140 12.41 -0.88 7.57
CA THR A 140 12.92 -2.09 8.26
C THR A 140 14.12 -2.74 7.58
N GLY A 141 14.54 -2.25 6.41
CA GLY A 141 15.61 -2.83 5.61
C GLY A 141 15.21 -4.11 4.87
N ALA A 142 13.91 -4.39 4.73
CA ALA A 142 13.42 -5.52 3.94
C ALA A 142 13.62 -5.27 2.45
N THR A 143 14.07 -6.31 1.73
CA THR A 143 14.15 -6.33 0.27
C THR A 143 13.06 -7.25 -0.24
N LEU A 144 12.07 -6.69 -0.92
CA LEU A 144 10.90 -7.41 -1.42
C LEU A 144 10.89 -7.42 -2.96
N LEU A 145 10.37 -8.49 -3.53
CA LEU A 145 10.09 -8.60 -4.97
C LEU A 145 8.70 -7.98 -5.28
N PRO A 146 8.41 -7.59 -6.54
CA PRO A 146 7.14 -6.97 -6.88
C PRO A 146 5.91 -7.75 -6.42
N TYR A 147 5.89 -9.06 -6.59
CA TYR A 147 4.78 -9.90 -6.14
C TYR A 147 4.65 -9.96 -4.60
N GLU A 148 5.75 -9.84 -3.86
CA GLU A 148 5.72 -9.82 -2.39
C GLU A 148 5.10 -8.52 -1.88
N TYR A 149 5.34 -7.39 -2.55
CA TYR A 149 4.62 -6.14 -2.28
C TYR A 149 3.11 -6.31 -2.48
N ALA A 150 2.71 -6.95 -3.59
CA ALA A 150 1.30 -7.18 -3.91
C ALA A 150 0.64 -8.10 -2.88
N GLU A 151 1.27 -9.22 -2.54
CA GLU A 151 0.73 -10.19 -1.57
C GLU A 151 0.63 -9.59 -0.16
N LEU A 152 1.63 -8.85 0.30
CA LEU A 152 1.58 -8.18 1.59
C LEU A 152 0.47 -7.13 1.63
N ALA A 153 0.36 -6.28 0.60
CA ALA A 153 -0.70 -5.27 0.52
C ALA A 153 -2.10 -5.92 0.46
N SER A 154 -2.28 -6.98 -0.34
CA SER A 154 -3.51 -7.76 -0.38
C SER A 154 -3.85 -8.40 0.97
N SER A 155 -2.85 -8.98 1.65
CA SER A 155 -3.03 -9.58 2.97
C SER A 155 -3.45 -8.55 4.03
N ILE A 156 -2.95 -7.31 3.94
CA ILE A 156 -3.37 -6.22 4.83
C ILE A 156 -4.86 -5.92 4.65
N GLU A 157 -5.33 -5.75 3.42
CA GLU A 157 -6.74 -5.45 3.17
C GLU A 157 -7.65 -6.64 3.50
N ARG A 158 -7.31 -7.84 3.00
CA ARG A 158 -8.19 -9.00 3.11
C ARG A 158 -8.16 -9.68 4.48
N HIS A 159 -6.98 -9.87 5.06
CA HIS A 159 -6.84 -10.65 6.29
C HIS A 159 -6.78 -9.79 7.56
N GLU A 160 -6.15 -8.62 7.52
CA GLU A 160 -6.09 -7.75 8.70
C GLU A 160 -7.38 -6.92 8.85
N LEU A 161 -7.90 -6.38 7.74
CA LEU A 161 -9.08 -5.50 7.77
C LEU A 161 -10.38 -6.22 7.39
N GLY A 162 -10.32 -7.47 6.90
CA GLY A 162 -11.50 -8.24 6.50
C GLY A 162 -12.23 -7.65 5.27
N ILE A 163 -11.56 -6.86 4.45
CA ILE A 163 -12.15 -6.26 3.26
C ILE A 163 -12.26 -7.33 2.17
N LEU A 164 -13.48 -7.60 1.74
CA LEU A 164 -13.73 -8.52 0.62
C LEU A 164 -13.28 -7.87 -0.69
N GLY A 165 -12.40 -8.55 -1.41
CA GLY A 165 -11.88 -8.07 -2.70
C GLY A 165 -10.96 -9.07 -3.36
N GLY A 166 -10.59 -8.78 -4.60
CA GLY A 166 -9.58 -9.52 -5.34
C GLY A 166 -8.17 -9.00 -5.07
N LYS A 167 -7.21 -9.47 -5.86
CA LYS A 167 -5.79 -9.12 -5.75
C LYS A 167 -5.27 -8.29 -6.93
N GLN A 168 -6.06 -8.12 -7.99
CA GLN A 168 -5.60 -7.49 -9.23
C GLN A 168 -5.00 -6.10 -9.04
N ASP A 169 -5.59 -5.33 -8.13
CA ASP A 169 -5.23 -3.93 -7.90
C ASP A 169 -3.84 -3.81 -7.29
N GLN A 170 -3.55 -4.63 -6.27
CA GLN A 170 -2.24 -4.68 -5.62
C GLN A 170 -1.17 -5.18 -6.58
N TYR A 171 -1.50 -6.20 -7.40
CA TYR A 171 -0.57 -6.70 -8.42
C TYR A 171 -0.30 -5.67 -9.53
N ALA A 172 -1.32 -4.99 -10.03
CA ALA A 172 -1.15 -3.91 -11.01
C ALA A 172 -0.27 -2.78 -10.47
N SER A 173 -0.50 -2.37 -9.21
CA SER A 173 0.27 -1.31 -8.55
C SER A 173 1.73 -1.71 -8.29
N ALA A 174 1.99 -2.98 -7.95
CA ALA A 174 3.33 -3.44 -7.61
C ALA A 174 4.17 -3.78 -8.85
N VAL A 175 3.57 -4.40 -9.88
CA VAL A 175 4.26 -4.83 -11.10
C VAL A 175 4.37 -3.70 -12.12
N GLY A 176 3.34 -2.88 -12.23
CA GLY A 176 3.26 -1.78 -13.17
C GLY A 176 3.12 -2.21 -14.64
N GLY A 177 2.95 -1.22 -15.52
CA GLY A 177 2.79 -1.44 -16.97
C GLY A 177 1.42 -2.01 -17.33
N ILE A 178 1.31 -2.58 -18.54
CA ILE A 178 0.08 -3.24 -19.01
C ILE A 178 0.25 -4.73 -18.77
N SER A 179 -0.71 -5.35 -18.09
CA SER A 179 -0.61 -6.71 -17.61
C SER A 179 -1.84 -7.53 -17.94
N PHE A 180 -1.60 -8.81 -18.23
CA PHE A 180 -2.61 -9.85 -18.21
C PHE A 180 -2.35 -10.74 -17.02
N MET A 181 -3.37 -10.95 -16.22
CA MET A 181 -3.30 -11.68 -14.95
C MET A 181 -4.25 -12.86 -14.96
N GLU A 182 -3.78 -13.98 -14.46
CA GLU A 182 -4.54 -15.20 -14.27
C GLU A 182 -4.60 -15.52 -12.77
N PHE A 183 -5.79 -15.78 -12.26
CA PHE A 183 -6.05 -16.09 -10.85
C PHE A 183 -6.67 -17.47 -10.72
N MET A 184 -6.13 -18.32 -9.85
CA MET A 184 -6.63 -19.65 -9.56
C MET A 184 -6.45 -19.94 -8.07
N GLY A 185 -7.52 -19.84 -7.29
CA GLY A 185 -7.43 -19.85 -5.84
C GLY A 185 -6.50 -18.74 -5.35
N GLU A 186 -5.45 -19.09 -4.62
CA GLU A 186 -4.46 -18.12 -4.13
C GLU A 186 -3.32 -17.86 -5.14
N GLU A 187 -3.20 -18.65 -6.20
CA GLU A 187 -2.15 -18.47 -7.21
C GLU A 187 -2.47 -17.31 -8.15
N VAL A 188 -1.46 -16.47 -8.38
CA VAL A 188 -1.54 -15.35 -9.32
C VAL A 188 -0.39 -15.44 -10.32
N LYS A 189 -0.72 -15.47 -11.59
CA LYS A 189 0.25 -15.40 -12.67
C LYS A 189 0.09 -14.09 -13.42
N THR A 190 1.14 -13.29 -13.45
CA THR A 190 1.15 -12.00 -14.15
C THR A 190 2.04 -12.08 -15.38
N SER A 191 1.51 -11.70 -16.52
CA SER A 191 2.22 -11.59 -17.79
C SER A 191 2.18 -10.14 -18.27
N ARG A 192 3.35 -9.53 -18.46
CA ARG A 192 3.43 -8.17 -18.97
C ARG A 192 3.12 -8.17 -20.46
N LEU A 193 2.15 -7.37 -20.87
CA LEU A 193 1.79 -7.21 -22.27
C LEU A 193 2.72 -6.20 -22.94
N GLN A 194 3.33 -6.59 -24.04
CA GLN A 194 4.04 -5.70 -24.93
C GLN A 194 3.07 -5.26 -26.04
N ILE A 195 2.71 -3.99 -26.02
CA ILE A 195 1.89 -3.37 -27.05
C ILE A 195 2.78 -2.58 -28.03
N ALA A 196 2.35 -2.47 -29.26
CA ALA A 196 3.06 -1.69 -30.27
C ALA A 196 3.14 -0.20 -29.81
N PRO A 197 4.25 0.49 -30.12
CA PRO A 197 4.45 1.87 -29.68
C PRO A 197 3.35 2.85 -30.13
N ASP A 198 2.79 2.67 -31.30
CA ASP A 198 1.68 3.45 -31.84
C ASP A 198 0.41 3.28 -31.00
N VAL A 199 0.05 2.04 -30.65
CA VAL A 199 -1.10 1.74 -29.76
C VAL A 199 -0.87 2.32 -28.37
N ARG A 200 0.36 2.22 -27.86
CA ARG A 200 0.70 2.81 -26.57
C ARG A 200 0.55 4.33 -26.57
N TYR A 201 0.98 4.96 -27.66
CA TYR A 201 0.88 6.43 -27.82
C TYR A 201 -0.58 6.91 -27.90
N GLU A 202 -1.49 6.08 -28.44
CA GLU A 202 -2.93 6.38 -28.45
C GLU A 202 -3.59 6.24 -27.08
N LEU A 203 -2.96 5.50 -26.14
CA LEU A 203 -3.45 5.31 -24.77
C LEU A 203 -2.92 6.37 -23.78
N GLU A 204 -1.85 7.08 -24.13
CA GLU A 204 -1.24 8.15 -23.32
C GLU A 204 -1.85 9.52 -23.65
#